data_f888f1040f105a3498c4ecd3e52fe212
#
_entry.id   f888f1040f105a3498c4ecd3e52fe212
#
_cell.length_a   1.000
_cell.length_b   1.000
_cell.length_c   1.000
_cell.angle_alpha   90.00
_cell.angle_beta   90.00
_cell.angle_gamma   90.00
#
_symmetry.space_group_name_H-M   'P 1'
#
loop_
_entity.id
_entity.type
_entity.pdbx_description
1 polymer ?
#
loop_
_entity_poly.entity_id
_entity_poly.type
_entity_poly.pdbx_seq_one_letter_code
_entity_poly.pdbx_strand_id
1 'polypeptide(L)'
;EENFAELANKLIKSNLANKIYLIASPQNQNVVKKIINFSGNDTFVDCSSLNLLQVIKVIKNSDYFVGNNSGPLNLASALGVKAFGLIANDRVSELKNSNIIPILPIDYKNEINRDREGMKRLKVQTVFDQIEGNLN
;
A
#
# COMPACT_ATOMS: atom_id res chain seq x y z
N GLU A 1 2.63 9.83 -6.22
CA GLU A 1 2.89 8.70 -7.12
C GLU A 1 4.34 8.23 -7.00
N GLU A 2 5.33 9.14 -7.00
CA GLU A 2 6.76 8.86 -6.92
C GLU A 2 7.14 7.99 -5.71
N ASN A 3 6.60 8.29 -4.53
CA ASN A 3 6.87 7.51 -3.31
C ASN A 3 6.42 6.06 -3.42
N PHE A 4 5.31 5.77 -4.11
CA PHE A 4 4.88 4.39 -4.36
C PHE A 4 5.82 3.67 -5.33
N ALA A 5 6.28 4.33 -6.38
CA ALA A 5 7.26 3.77 -7.30
C ALA A 5 8.61 3.51 -6.61
N GLU A 6 9.07 4.45 -5.79
CA GLU A 6 10.30 4.29 -5.01
C GLU A 6 10.21 3.11 -4.02
N LEU A 7 9.11 3.03 -3.25
CA LEU A 7 8.88 1.92 -2.32
C LEU A 7 8.90 0.58 -3.04
N ALA A 8 8.14 0.47 -4.13
CA ALA A 8 8.04 -0.75 -4.90
C ALA A 8 9.40 -1.18 -5.48
N ASN A 9 10.19 -0.23 -6.01
CA ASN A 9 11.53 -0.50 -6.48
C ASN A 9 12.48 -0.96 -5.34
N LYS A 10 12.35 -0.40 -4.14
CA LYS A 10 13.11 -0.87 -2.97
C LYS A 10 12.75 -2.31 -2.62
N LEU A 11 11.46 -2.65 -2.58
CA LEU A 11 10.99 -4.01 -2.28
C LEU A 11 11.51 -5.04 -3.30
N ILE A 12 11.52 -4.70 -4.59
CA ILE A 12 12.10 -5.55 -5.66
C ILE A 12 13.60 -5.72 -5.45
N LYS A 13 14.34 -4.62 -5.27
CA LYS A 13 15.81 -4.65 -5.11
C LYS A 13 16.27 -5.44 -3.88
N SER A 14 15.46 -5.47 -2.83
CA SER A 14 15.75 -6.20 -1.59
C SER A 14 15.22 -7.64 -1.60
N ASN A 15 14.72 -8.13 -2.74
CA ASN A 15 14.11 -9.46 -2.89
C ASN A 15 12.92 -9.72 -1.94
N LEU A 16 12.28 -8.67 -1.45
CA LEU A 16 11.04 -8.76 -0.65
C LEU A 16 9.79 -8.86 -1.52
N ALA A 17 9.92 -8.53 -2.81
CA ALA A 17 8.89 -8.76 -3.82
C ALA A 17 9.56 -9.08 -5.16
N ASN A 18 8.92 -9.93 -5.96
CA ASN A 18 9.35 -10.24 -7.33
C ASN A 18 8.38 -9.68 -8.38
N LYS A 19 7.19 -9.29 -7.96
CA LYS A 19 6.14 -8.71 -8.79
C LYS A 19 5.26 -7.76 -8.00
N ILE A 20 4.86 -6.66 -8.62
CA ILE A 20 4.04 -5.62 -7.99
C ILE A 20 2.73 -5.46 -8.77
N TYR A 21 1.61 -5.67 -8.10
CA TYR A 21 0.27 -5.44 -8.64
C TYR A 21 -0.27 -4.10 -8.15
N LEU A 22 -0.51 -3.17 -9.07
CA LEU A 22 -1.01 -1.83 -8.75
C LEU A 22 -2.53 -1.80 -8.86
N ILE A 23 -3.18 -1.75 -7.70
CA ILE A 23 -4.65 -1.72 -7.58
C ILE A 23 -5.10 -0.28 -7.37
N ALA A 24 -5.96 0.19 -8.26
CA ALA A 24 -6.61 1.50 -8.17
C ALA A 24 -7.99 1.45 -8.81
N SER A 25 -8.82 2.44 -8.52
CA SER A 25 -10.10 2.59 -9.25
C SER A 25 -9.84 2.99 -10.71
N PRO A 26 -10.76 2.70 -11.64
CA PRO A 26 -10.63 3.10 -13.05
C PRO A 26 -10.37 4.60 -13.26
N GLN A 27 -10.93 5.44 -12.37
CA GLN A 27 -10.71 6.89 -12.40
C GLN A 27 -9.25 7.27 -12.11
N ASN A 28 -8.50 6.41 -11.42
CA ASN A 28 -7.11 6.63 -11.04
C ASN A 28 -6.10 5.89 -11.94
N GLN A 29 -6.52 5.40 -13.11
CA GLN A 29 -5.64 4.71 -14.05
C GLN A 29 -4.41 5.55 -14.45
N ASN A 30 -4.57 6.88 -14.57
CA ASN A 30 -3.46 7.77 -14.87
C ASN A 30 -2.40 7.78 -13.76
N VAL A 31 -2.81 7.61 -12.48
CA VAL A 31 -1.89 7.48 -11.34
C VAL A 31 -1.07 6.20 -11.46
N VAL A 32 -1.72 5.08 -11.80
CA VAL A 32 -1.04 3.79 -12.01
C VAL A 32 -0.01 3.89 -13.14
N LYS A 33 -0.38 4.48 -14.28
CA LYS A 33 0.55 4.71 -15.40
C LYS A 33 1.77 5.54 -15.00
N LYS A 34 1.58 6.60 -14.20
CA LYS A 34 2.70 7.41 -13.68
C LYS A 34 3.63 6.58 -12.78
N ILE A 35 3.07 5.76 -11.87
CA ILE A 35 3.87 4.90 -11.00
C ILE A 35 4.72 3.94 -11.84
N ILE A 36 4.15 3.29 -12.85
CA ILE A 36 4.87 2.40 -13.76
C ILE A 36 5.99 3.15 -14.49
N ASN A 37 5.70 4.34 -15.02
CA ASN A 37 6.69 5.16 -15.72
C ASN A 37 7.85 5.59 -14.80
N PHE A 38 7.57 5.97 -13.56
CA PHE A 38 8.61 6.30 -12.57
C PHE A 38 9.45 5.09 -12.16
N SER A 39 8.84 3.91 -12.15
CA SER A 39 9.55 2.69 -11.74
C SER A 39 10.58 2.23 -12.77
N GLY A 40 10.29 2.40 -14.07
CA GLY A 40 11.11 1.88 -15.15
C GLY A 40 11.31 0.36 -15.12
N ASN A 41 10.37 -0.39 -14.53
CA ASN A 41 10.53 -1.81 -14.24
C ASN A 41 9.35 -2.63 -14.79
N ASP A 42 9.65 -3.70 -15.52
CA ASP A 42 8.66 -4.60 -16.14
C ASP A 42 7.93 -5.53 -15.13
N THR A 43 8.33 -5.49 -13.87
CA THR A 43 7.72 -6.30 -12.80
C THR A 43 6.40 -5.72 -12.27
N PHE A 44 5.99 -4.56 -12.76
CA PHE A 44 4.74 -3.89 -12.36
C PHE A 44 3.58 -4.30 -13.26
N VAL A 45 2.44 -4.60 -12.65
CA VAL A 45 1.20 -4.97 -13.34
C VAL A 45 0.10 -3.97 -13.02
N ASP A 46 -0.47 -3.36 -14.06
CA ASP A 46 -1.63 -2.48 -13.95
C ASP A 46 -2.90 -3.29 -13.73
N CYS A 47 -3.51 -3.14 -12.56
CA CYS A 47 -4.78 -3.77 -12.19
C CYS A 47 -5.95 -2.76 -12.11
N SER A 48 -5.79 -1.53 -12.61
CA SER A 48 -6.82 -0.49 -12.51
C SER A 48 -8.08 -0.75 -13.37
N SER A 49 -7.97 -1.62 -14.37
CA SER A 49 -9.11 -2.02 -15.22
C SER A 49 -9.84 -3.27 -14.72
N LEU A 50 -9.36 -3.91 -13.65
CA LEU A 50 -9.96 -5.13 -13.12
C LEU A 50 -11.28 -4.85 -12.40
N ASN A 51 -12.23 -5.76 -12.53
CA ASN A 51 -13.45 -5.74 -11.71
C ASN A 51 -13.17 -6.26 -10.30
N LEU A 52 -14.12 -6.09 -9.39
CA LEU A 52 -13.95 -6.45 -7.98
C LEU A 52 -13.57 -7.93 -7.77
N LEU A 53 -14.19 -8.86 -8.50
CA LEU A 53 -13.89 -10.30 -8.36
C LEU A 53 -12.45 -10.62 -8.81
N GLN A 54 -11.96 -9.94 -9.84
CA GLN A 54 -10.58 -10.07 -10.30
C GLN A 54 -9.60 -9.48 -9.29
N VAL A 55 -9.91 -8.31 -8.71
CA VAL A 55 -9.11 -7.69 -7.64
C VAL A 55 -9.02 -8.59 -6.41
N ILE A 56 -10.15 -9.21 -5.99
CA ILE A 56 -10.16 -10.20 -4.90
C ILE A 56 -9.18 -11.34 -5.18
N LYS A 57 -9.17 -11.88 -6.40
CA LYS A 57 -8.25 -12.96 -6.79
C LYS A 57 -6.79 -12.52 -6.74
N VAL A 58 -6.49 -11.32 -7.22
CA VAL A 58 -5.13 -10.75 -7.17
C VAL A 58 -4.66 -10.62 -5.72
N ILE A 59 -5.46 -9.98 -4.87
CA ILE A 59 -5.11 -9.78 -3.46
C ILE A 59 -4.94 -11.13 -2.74
N LYS A 60 -5.87 -12.06 -2.91
CA LYS A 60 -5.83 -13.36 -2.25
C LYS A 60 -4.59 -14.20 -2.60
N ASN A 61 -4.03 -14.00 -3.79
CA ASN A 61 -2.83 -14.71 -4.27
C ASN A 61 -1.54 -13.89 -4.10
N SER A 62 -1.61 -12.77 -3.38
CA SER A 62 -0.43 -11.97 -3.04
C SER A 62 0.10 -12.35 -1.66
N ASP A 63 1.42 -12.27 -1.47
CA ASP A 63 2.06 -12.58 -0.19
C ASP A 63 1.72 -11.53 0.87
N TYR A 64 1.60 -10.29 0.45
CA TYR A 64 1.18 -9.17 1.30
C TYR A 64 0.61 -8.00 0.49
N PHE A 65 -0.06 -7.10 1.18
CA PHE A 65 -0.66 -5.88 0.63
C PHE A 65 -0.10 -4.64 1.33
N VAL A 66 0.16 -3.59 0.58
CA VAL A 66 0.56 -2.27 1.10
C VAL A 66 -0.34 -1.20 0.50
N GLY A 67 -0.95 -0.37 1.32
CA GLY A 67 -1.81 0.68 0.79
C GLY A 67 -2.34 1.66 1.82
N ASN A 68 -2.97 2.70 1.33
CA ASN A 68 -3.67 3.69 2.17
C ASN A 68 -4.88 3.05 2.87
N ASN A 69 -5.39 3.70 3.91
CA ASN A 69 -6.66 3.32 4.54
C ASN A 69 -7.80 3.44 3.51
N SER A 70 -8.21 2.31 2.97
CA SER A 70 -9.12 2.24 1.83
C SER A 70 -9.81 0.87 1.73
N GLY A 71 -10.78 0.74 0.84
CA GLY A 71 -11.47 -0.52 0.57
C GLY A 71 -10.53 -1.70 0.27
N PRO A 72 -9.55 -1.58 -0.65
CA PRO A 72 -8.60 -2.65 -0.93
C PRO A 72 -7.75 -3.09 0.28
N LEU A 73 -7.35 -2.18 1.18
CA LEU A 73 -6.64 -2.53 2.41
C LEU A 73 -7.53 -3.39 3.34
N ASN A 74 -8.77 -2.97 3.54
CA ASN A 74 -9.72 -3.71 4.36
C ASN A 74 -10.06 -5.07 3.73
N LEU A 75 -10.13 -5.14 2.40
CA LEU A 75 -10.34 -6.38 1.67
C LEU A 75 -9.16 -7.35 1.86
N ALA A 76 -7.92 -6.87 1.76
CA ALA A 76 -6.73 -7.69 2.02
C ALA A 76 -6.75 -8.28 3.44
N SER A 77 -7.07 -7.45 4.42
CA SER A 77 -7.26 -7.88 5.82
C SER A 77 -8.35 -8.95 5.96
N ALA A 78 -9.52 -8.76 5.36
CA ALA A 78 -10.63 -9.69 5.40
C ALA A 78 -10.31 -11.04 4.71
N LEU A 79 -9.46 -11.03 3.70
CA LEU A 79 -8.99 -12.22 2.99
C LEU A 79 -7.84 -12.95 3.72
N GLY A 80 -7.39 -12.44 4.87
CA GLY A 80 -6.29 -13.02 5.63
C GLY A 80 -4.89 -12.74 5.04
N VAL A 81 -4.78 -11.85 4.08
CA VAL A 81 -3.51 -11.42 3.51
C VAL A 81 -2.84 -10.43 4.47
N LYS A 82 -1.53 -10.58 4.71
CA LYS A 82 -0.78 -9.64 5.54
C LYS A 82 -0.90 -8.23 4.93
N ALA A 83 -1.48 -7.30 5.66
CA ALA A 83 -1.84 -5.99 5.15
C ALA A 83 -1.13 -4.87 5.91
N PHE A 84 -0.32 -4.10 5.22
CA PHE A 84 0.36 -2.91 5.74
C PHE A 84 -0.45 -1.66 5.38
N GLY A 85 -1.01 -1.01 6.38
CA GLY A 85 -1.83 0.19 6.21
C GLY A 85 -1.03 1.46 6.42
N LEU A 86 -0.94 2.31 5.39
CA LEU A 86 -0.35 3.64 5.49
C LEU A 86 -1.38 4.58 6.13
N ILE A 87 -1.26 4.77 7.46
CA ILE A 87 -2.23 5.51 8.26
C ILE A 87 -1.60 6.81 8.73
N ALA A 88 -2.01 7.90 8.17
CA ALA A 88 -1.45 9.20 8.50
C ALA A 88 -2.50 10.20 9.04
N ASN A 89 -3.75 10.07 8.61
CA ASN A 89 -4.81 11.03 8.90
C ASN A 89 -6.04 10.41 9.58
N ASP A 90 -6.01 9.10 9.85
CA ASP A 90 -7.12 8.37 10.47
C ASP A 90 -6.71 7.85 11.85
N ARG A 91 -7.69 7.41 12.63
CA ARG A 91 -7.44 6.82 13.96
C ARG A 91 -7.07 5.35 13.82
N VAL A 92 -5.92 4.94 14.34
CA VAL A 92 -5.52 3.53 14.44
C VAL A 92 -6.48 2.74 15.32
N SER A 93 -7.14 3.38 16.27
CA SER A 93 -8.15 2.73 17.12
C SER A 93 -9.30 2.10 16.33
N GLU A 94 -9.58 2.57 15.13
CA GLU A 94 -10.60 2.00 14.23
C GLU A 94 -10.15 0.66 13.60
N LEU A 95 -8.86 0.34 13.64
CA LEU A 95 -8.29 -0.90 13.12
C LEU A 95 -8.18 -2.04 14.14
N LYS A 96 -8.69 -1.86 15.37
CA LYS A 96 -8.50 -2.80 16.51
C LYS A 96 -8.92 -4.25 16.24
N ASN A 97 -9.89 -4.47 15.37
CA ASN A 97 -10.41 -5.80 15.04
C ASN A 97 -9.93 -6.31 13.68
N SER A 98 -8.90 -5.70 13.12
CA SER A 98 -8.31 -6.09 11.84
C SER A 98 -6.89 -6.63 12.04
N ASN A 99 -6.42 -7.43 11.10
CA ASN A 99 -5.02 -7.87 11.03
C ASN A 99 -4.16 -6.91 10.18
N ILE A 100 -4.60 -5.64 10.07
CA ILE A 100 -3.82 -4.58 9.43
C ILE A 100 -2.68 -4.17 10.35
N ILE A 101 -1.47 -4.15 9.81
CA ILE A 101 -0.28 -3.62 10.46
C ILE A 101 -0.19 -2.13 10.10
N PRO A 102 -0.46 -1.20 11.04
CA PRO A 102 -0.43 0.22 10.73
C PRO A 102 1.01 0.72 10.62
N ILE A 103 1.30 1.44 9.56
CA ILE A 103 2.55 2.19 9.38
C ILE A 103 2.23 3.68 9.53
N LEU A 104 2.86 4.30 10.52
CA LEU A 104 2.53 5.63 11.00
C LEU A 104 3.70 6.60 10.77
N PRO A 105 3.44 7.89 10.49
CA PRO A 105 4.48 8.91 10.55
C PRO A 105 4.98 9.10 11.99
N ILE A 106 6.21 9.59 12.15
CA ILE A 106 6.86 9.74 13.46
C ILE A 106 6.05 10.65 14.41
N ASP A 107 5.36 11.63 13.88
CA ASP A 107 4.56 12.63 14.62
C ASP A 107 3.06 12.29 14.66
N TYR A 108 2.71 11.05 14.46
CA TYR A 108 1.31 10.60 14.44
C TYR A 108 0.60 10.83 15.77
N LYS A 109 -0.60 11.41 15.74
CA LYS A 109 -1.35 11.84 16.93
C LYS A 109 -2.64 11.05 17.21
N ASN A 110 -2.91 9.96 16.50
CA ASN A 110 -4.15 9.19 16.63
C ASN A 110 -5.44 10.05 16.53
N GLU A 111 -5.40 11.04 15.67
CA GLU A 111 -6.49 11.99 15.41
C GLU A 111 -6.88 11.96 13.94
N ILE A 112 -8.17 12.24 13.65
CA ILE A 112 -8.58 12.47 12.26
C ILE A 112 -8.07 13.84 11.83
N ASN A 113 -7.14 13.86 10.90
CA ASN A 113 -6.62 15.10 10.35
C ASN A 113 -7.04 15.23 8.88
N ARG A 114 -7.70 16.34 8.55
CA ARG A 114 -8.19 16.62 7.19
C ARG A 114 -7.23 17.42 6.32
N ASP A 115 -6.07 17.80 6.84
CA ASP A 115 -5.09 18.64 6.13
C ASP A 115 -4.39 17.95 4.97
N ARG A 116 -4.53 16.63 4.82
CA ARG A 116 -3.88 15.76 3.82
C ARG A 116 -2.34 15.78 3.86
N GLU A 117 -1.74 16.47 4.81
CA GLU A 117 -0.28 16.59 4.95
C GLU A 117 0.34 15.36 5.63
N GLY A 118 -0.47 14.58 6.36
CA GLY A 118 0.00 13.40 7.08
C GLY A 118 0.75 12.41 6.19
N MET A 119 0.21 12.11 5.01
CA MET A 119 0.86 11.20 4.05
C MET A 119 2.20 11.72 3.53
N LYS A 120 2.40 13.03 3.45
CA LYS A 120 3.69 13.63 3.06
C LYS A 120 4.78 13.44 4.12
N ARG A 121 4.39 13.29 5.39
CA ARG A 121 5.31 13.01 6.52
C ARG A 121 5.72 11.55 6.61
N LEU A 122 5.00 10.66 5.93
CA LEU A 122 5.33 9.24 5.88
C LEU A 122 6.43 8.99 4.83
N LYS A 123 7.66 8.87 5.30
CA LYS A 123 8.83 8.68 4.44
C LYS A 123 8.89 7.26 3.88
N VAL A 124 9.30 7.12 2.63
CA VAL A 124 9.44 5.82 1.95
C VAL A 124 10.36 4.87 2.73
N GLN A 125 11.48 5.38 3.27
CA GLN A 125 12.40 4.55 4.06
C GLN A 125 11.72 4.00 5.32
N THR A 126 10.95 4.81 6.05
CA THR A 126 10.19 4.35 7.22
C THR A 126 9.20 3.24 6.87
N VAL A 127 8.50 3.38 5.74
CA VAL A 127 7.57 2.36 5.26
C VAL A 127 8.31 1.07 4.91
N PHE A 128 9.41 1.19 4.18
CA PHE A 128 10.25 0.05 3.79
C PHE A 128 10.76 -0.72 5.01
N ASP A 129 11.36 -0.03 6.00
CA ASP A 129 11.93 -0.64 7.21
C ASP A 129 10.85 -1.40 8.02
N GLN A 130 9.65 -0.84 8.10
CA GLN A 130 8.52 -1.47 8.79
C GLN A 130 8.03 -2.73 8.05
N ILE A 131 7.98 -2.71 6.73
CA ILE A 131 7.62 -3.89 5.92
C ILE A 131 8.69 -4.97 6.09
N GLU A 132 9.96 -4.63 5.88
CA GLU A 132 11.08 -5.55 6.00
C GLU A 132 11.13 -6.22 7.37
N GLY A 133 11.01 -5.43 8.45
CA GLY A 133 11.01 -5.94 9.83
C GLY A 133 9.84 -6.85 10.16
N ASN A 134 8.73 -6.76 9.45
CA ASN A 134 7.55 -7.61 9.67
C ASN A 134 7.48 -8.82 8.71
N LEU A 135 8.27 -8.85 7.64
CA LEU A 135 8.35 -9.98 6.72
C LEU A 135 9.45 -10.99 7.12
N ASN A 136 10.48 -10.51 7.79
CA ASN A 136 11.55 -11.32 8.37
C ASN A 136 11.18 -11.77 9.78
#